data_c01fe807856f1e3711f0713924884ffc
#
_entry.id   c01fe807856f1e3711f0713924884ffc
#
_cell.length_a   1.000
_cell.length_b   1.000
_cell.length_c   1.000
_cell.angle_alpha   90.00
_cell.angle_beta   90.00
_cell.angle_gamma   90.00
#
_symmetry.space_group_name_H-M   'P 1'
#
loop_
_entity.id
_entity.type
_entity.pdbx_description
1 polymer ?
#
loop_
_entity_poly.entity_id
_entity_poly.type
_entity_poly.pdbx_seq_one_letter_code
_entity_poly.pdbx_strand_id
1 'polypeptide(L)'
;MNSERQGYELIDFGEGRKLERFGSITVDRPARGAWTPKAIPEAWESAELIYRGERMNASDGSWQVSSESGRNLDELMKGWECKTRGLNLQIIPQRTGQLGVFPEHWSLWDWYSRSIQEGITRGPVRVLHLFAYTGSSSLWMASHGAMVTHLDAMKHAVDWARVNAKLSGLEDKPIRWIVEDARRYAARELKRNSLYELVVLDPPSYGHGRNGEAWEIHRDLVSLMKDCWQLLSENAIGVVLTSHSLNISAKELRMELELATGKTNRIQTVVFPSFLEDCSGRRLECGEGIRFEPVGSMDH
;
A
#
# COMPACT_ATOMS: atom_id res chain seq x y z
N MET A 1 3.79 -25.93 -18.37
CA MET A 1 4.50 -26.08 -17.10
C MET A 1 5.00 -24.72 -16.63
N ASN A 2 4.61 -24.30 -15.42
CA ASN A 2 5.10 -23.17 -14.59
C ASN A 2 4.69 -21.73 -14.88
N SER A 3 3.46 -21.41 -15.26
CA SER A 3 2.94 -20.04 -15.09
C SER A 3 2.52 -19.70 -13.64
N GLU A 4 2.27 -20.70 -12.81
CA GLU A 4 1.78 -20.55 -11.43
C GLU A 4 2.86 -20.14 -10.42
N ARG A 5 4.13 -20.33 -10.69
CA ARG A 5 5.26 -20.01 -9.78
C ARG A 5 5.85 -18.60 -9.95
N GLN A 6 5.20 -17.71 -10.70
CA GLN A 6 5.73 -16.36 -10.96
C GLN A 6 5.10 -15.25 -10.09
N GLY A 7 4.03 -15.57 -9.36
CA GLY A 7 3.27 -14.62 -8.56
C GLY A 7 3.67 -14.56 -7.09
N TYR A 8 2.82 -13.85 -6.33
CA TYR A 8 2.87 -13.83 -4.88
C TYR A 8 1.94 -14.89 -4.29
N GLU A 9 2.37 -15.50 -3.19
CA GLU A 9 1.56 -16.41 -2.39
C GLU A 9 1.98 -16.33 -0.92
N LEU A 10 1.01 -16.23 0.00
CA LEU A 10 1.23 -16.55 1.41
C LEU A 10 1.10 -18.07 1.55
N ILE A 11 2.22 -18.74 1.84
CA ILE A 11 2.26 -20.21 1.96
C ILE A 11 1.71 -20.65 3.32
N ASP A 12 2.23 -20.05 4.38
CA ASP A 12 1.86 -20.35 5.77
C ASP A 12 2.19 -19.17 6.67
N PHE A 13 1.57 -19.12 7.85
CA PHE A 13 1.94 -18.19 8.91
C PHE A 13 1.72 -18.81 10.29
N GLY A 14 2.50 -18.37 11.25
CA GLY A 14 2.39 -18.80 12.64
C GLY A 14 3.64 -18.46 13.43
N GLU A 15 3.55 -18.52 14.75
CA GLU A 15 4.67 -18.30 15.69
C GLU A 15 5.37 -16.94 15.47
N GLY A 16 4.58 -15.90 15.15
CA GLY A 16 5.08 -14.54 14.90
C GLY A 16 5.73 -14.33 13.54
N ARG A 17 5.61 -15.28 12.61
CA ARG A 17 6.28 -15.25 11.30
C ARG A 17 5.33 -15.61 10.17
N LYS A 18 5.73 -15.30 8.93
CA LYS A 18 5.05 -15.70 7.71
C LYS A 18 6.04 -16.23 6.67
N LEU A 19 5.62 -17.27 5.98
CA LEU A 19 6.32 -17.87 4.86
C LEU A 19 5.60 -17.45 3.58
N GLU A 20 6.28 -16.69 2.74
CA GLU A 20 5.72 -16.11 1.52
C GLU A 20 6.56 -16.50 0.31
N ARG A 21 5.92 -16.61 -0.85
CA ARG A 21 6.62 -16.71 -2.13
C ARG A 21 6.44 -15.43 -2.93
N PHE A 22 7.54 -14.89 -3.43
CA PHE A 22 7.57 -13.77 -4.38
C PHE A 22 8.28 -14.24 -5.66
N GLY A 23 7.52 -14.56 -6.68
CA GLY A 23 8.05 -15.16 -7.90
C GLY A 23 8.70 -16.51 -7.61
N SER A 24 10.00 -16.61 -7.84
CA SER A 24 10.77 -17.86 -7.62
C SER A 24 11.40 -17.98 -6.23
N ILE A 25 11.24 -16.99 -5.35
CA ILE A 25 11.94 -16.95 -4.05
C ILE A 25 10.94 -17.10 -2.90
N THR A 26 11.21 -18.04 -2.01
CA THR A 26 10.46 -18.24 -0.76
C THR A 26 11.16 -17.53 0.39
N VAL A 27 10.39 -16.74 1.13
CA VAL A 27 10.89 -15.80 2.14
C VAL A 27 10.21 -16.06 3.48
N ASP A 28 11.00 -16.23 4.53
CA ASP A 28 10.56 -16.29 5.93
C ASP A 28 10.89 -14.97 6.63
N ARG A 29 9.87 -14.29 7.18
CA ARG A 29 10.03 -13.03 7.88
C ARG A 29 8.98 -12.83 8.98
N PRO A 30 9.21 -11.94 9.98
CA PRO A 30 8.24 -11.64 11.02
C PRO A 30 6.91 -11.14 10.45
N ALA A 31 5.81 -11.49 11.13
CA ALA A 31 4.48 -11.01 10.81
C ALA A 31 3.72 -10.67 12.09
N ARG A 32 3.17 -9.45 12.16
CA ARG A 32 2.20 -9.10 13.20
C ARG A 32 0.93 -9.93 12.99
N GLY A 33 0.28 -10.31 14.08
CA GLY A 33 -0.96 -11.09 14.01
C GLY A 33 -0.76 -12.61 13.78
N ALA A 34 0.44 -13.08 13.47
CA ALA A 34 0.72 -14.50 13.22
C ALA A 34 0.93 -15.29 14.53
N TRP A 35 0.02 -15.19 15.48
CA TRP A 35 0.17 -15.78 16.83
C TRP A 35 -0.27 -17.23 16.92
N THR A 36 -0.92 -17.75 15.89
CA THR A 36 -1.33 -19.17 15.82
C THR A 36 -0.12 -20.08 15.55
N PRO A 37 -0.22 -21.39 15.84
CA PRO A 37 0.76 -22.34 15.34
C PRO A 37 0.85 -22.34 13.81
N LYS A 38 1.99 -22.72 13.28
CA LYS A 38 2.17 -23.01 11.85
C LYS A 38 1.23 -24.14 11.43
N ALA A 39 0.57 -23.98 10.29
CA ALA A 39 -0.32 -25.03 9.74
C ALA A 39 0.47 -26.08 8.95
N ILE A 40 1.55 -25.67 8.29
CA ILE A 40 2.36 -26.52 7.42
C ILE A 40 3.85 -26.39 7.81
N PRO A 41 4.26 -26.92 8.99
CA PRO A 41 5.63 -26.75 9.50
C PRO A 41 6.71 -27.18 8.51
N GLU A 42 6.47 -28.25 7.75
CA GLU A 42 7.40 -28.78 6.74
C GLU A 42 7.62 -27.82 5.57
N ALA A 43 6.65 -26.96 5.25
CA ALA A 43 6.83 -25.98 4.17
C ALA A 43 7.92 -24.95 4.47
N TRP A 44 8.22 -24.71 5.75
CA TRP A 44 9.21 -23.73 6.19
C TRP A 44 10.65 -24.13 5.88
N GLU A 45 10.90 -25.42 5.65
CA GLU A 45 12.19 -25.94 5.16
C GLU A 45 12.51 -25.39 3.75
N SER A 46 11.49 -24.98 3.00
CA SER A 46 11.63 -24.39 1.67
C SER A 46 12.06 -22.91 1.68
N ALA A 47 12.20 -22.27 2.84
CA ALA A 47 12.59 -20.88 2.94
C ALA A 47 14.01 -20.68 2.38
N GLU A 48 14.14 -19.92 1.30
CA GLU A 48 15.42 -19.60 0.68
C GLU A 48 16.07 -18.36 1.28
N LEU A 49 15.26 -17.35 1.64
CA LEU A 49 15.69 -16.09 2.22
C LEU A 49 14.98 -15.86 3.56
N ILE A 50 15.74 -15.65 4.63
CA ILE A 50 15.22 -15.57 5.99
C ILE A 50 15.64 -14.25 6.63
N TYR A 51 14.66 -13.48 7.12
CA TYR A 51 14.95 -12.28 7.91
C TYR A 51 15.11 -12.65 9.38
N ARG A 52 16.30 -12.40 9.93
CA ARG A 52 16.65 -12.57 11.33
C ARG A 52 16.47 -11.25 12.08
N GLY A 53 15.33 -11.09 12.70
CA GLY A 53 14.92 -9.97 13.53
C GLY A 53 13.63 -10.36 14.22
N GLU A 54 13.41 -9.89 15.42
CA GLU A 54 12.20 -10.23 16.20
C GLU A 54 10.94 -9.63 15.61
N ARG A 55 11.07 -8.53 14.86
CA ARG A 55 9.96 -7.81 14.22
C ARG A 55 10.43 -7.10 12.95
N MET A 56 9.48 -6.80 12.09
CA MET A 56 9.72 -5.89 10.98
C MET A 56 10.13 -4.50 11.50
N ASN A 57 10.98 -3.82 10.74
CA ASN A 57 11.56 -2.52 11.10
C ASN A 57 12.50 -2.54 12.32
N ALA A 58 12.97 -3.71 12.74
CA ALA A 58 14.02 -3.81 13.72
C ALA A 58 15.35 -3.30 13.11
N SER A 59 16.07 -2.46 13.84
CA SER A 59 17.37 -1.89 13.38
C SER A 59 18.49 -2.93 13.37
N ASP A 60 18.33 -4.02 14.09
CA ASP A 60 19.27 -5.13 14.29
C ASP A 60 19.00 -6.34 13.38
N GLY A 61 17.96 -6.26 12.54
CA GLY A 61 17.61 -7.34 11.63
C GLY A 61 18.59 -7.51 10.46
N SER A 62 18.77 -8.75 10.04
CA SER A 62 19.62 -9.11 8.90
C SER A 62 18.98 -10.19 8.04
N TRP A 63 19.33 -10.22 6.77
CA TRP A 63 18.93 -11.27 5.86
C TRP A 63 19.97 -12.38 5.84
N GLN A 64 19.50 -13.61 5.78
CA GLN A 64 20.32 -14.82 5.65
C GLN A 64 19.71 -15.71 4.57
N VAL A 65 20.56 -16.38 3.83
CA VAL A 65 20.18 -17.39 2.86
C VAL A 65 20.23 -18.77 3.55
N SER A 66 19.24 -19.61 3.29
CA SER A 66 19.26 -21.00 3.75
C SER A 66 20.43 -21.75 3.11
N SER A 67 21.16 -22.54 3.90
CA SER A 67 22.29 -23.37 3.41
C SER A 67 21.88 -24.36 2.33
N GLU A 68 20.61 -24.75 2.29
CA GLU A 68 20.07 -25.73 1.36
C GLU A 68 19.60 -25.09 0.04
N SER A 69 19.43 -23.78 0.00
CA SER A 69 18.87 -23.09 -1.17
C SER A 69 19.80 -23.01 -2.37
N GLY A 70 21.11 -23.14 -2.16
CA GLY A 70 22.13 -22.93 -3.21
C GLY A 70 22.18 -21.49 -3.75
N ARG A 71 21.46 -20.54 -3.13
CA ARG A 71 21.42 -19.13 -3.53
C ARG A 71 22.59 -18.33 -2.97
N ASN A 72 22.89 -17.22 -3.62
CA ASN A 72 23.86 -16.24 -3.14
C ASN A 72 23.12 -15.04 -2.53
N LEU A 73 23.49 -14.65 -1.29
CA LEU A 73 22.86 -13.51 -0.60
C LEU A 73 23.07 -12.20 -1.35
N ASP A 74 24.28 -11.94 -1.86
CA ASP A 74 24.58 -10.68 -2.55
C ASP A 74 23.78 -10.54 -3.86
N GLU A 75 23.44 -11.67 -4.51
CA GLU A 75 22.56 -11.67 -5.68
C GLU A 75 21.11 -11.38 -5.28
N LEU A 76 20.60 -12.04 -4.25
CA LEU A 76 19.25 -11.79 -3.75
C LEU A 76 19.08 -10.36 -3.24
N MET A 77 20.11 -9.78 -2.62
CA MET A 77 20.08 -8.39 -2.17
C MET A 77 20.01 -7.37 -3.30
N LYS A 78 20.36 -7.73 -4.53
CA LYS A 78 20.14 -6.89 -5.74
C LYS A 78 18.68 -6.87 -6.17
N GLY A 79 17.88 -7.84 -5.71
CA GLY A 79 16.46 -7.99 -5.99
C GLY A 79 16.16 -8.90 -7.18
N TRP A 80 14.89 -9.23 -7.32
CA TRP A 80 14.34 -10.07 -8.40
C TRP A 80 12.95 -9.56 -8.80
N GLU A 81 12.37 -10.13 -9.82
CA GLU A 81 11.05 -9.77 -10.32
C GLU A 81 9.96 -10.72 -9.80
N CYS A 82 8.80 -10.14 -9.48
CA CYS A 82 7.59 -10.85 -9.13
C CYS A 82 6.44 -10.38 -10.00
N LYS A 83 5.89 -11.28 -10.82
CA LYS A 83 4.71 -10.99 -11.65
C LYS A 83 3.46 -11.29 -10.86
N THR A 84 2.59 -10.30 -10.74
CA THR A 84 1.34 -10.45 -9.99
C THR A 84 0.24 -9.59 -10.59
N ARG A 85 -0.94 -10.16 -10.79
CA ARG A 85 -2.12 -9.45 -11.27
C ARG A 85 -1.87 -8.54 -12.51
N GLY A 86 -1.00 -8.96 -13.41
CA GLY A 86 -0.65 -8.19 -14.62
C GLY A 86 0.42 -7.10 -14.42
N LEU A 87 0.93 -6.92 -13.22
CA LEU A 87 2.11 -6.09 -12.96
C LEU A 87 3.36 -6.95 -12.81
N ASN A 88 4.51 -6.38 -13.16
CA ASN A 88 5.82 -6.94 -12.88
C ASN A 88 6.56 -6.01 -11.92
N LEU A 89 6.77 -6.48 -10.69
CA LEU A 89 7.29 -5.68 -9.58
C LEU A 89 8.67 -6.16 -9.18
N GLN A 90 9.58 -5.24 -8.98
CA GLN A 90 10.89 -5.51 -8.41
C GLN A 90 10.77 -5.74 -6.90
N ILE A 91 11.34 -6.83 -6.42
CA ILE A 91 11.42 -7.21 -5.01
C ILE A 91 12.86 -7.02 -4.57
N ILE A 92 13.10 -6.17 -3.58
CA ILE A 92 14.44 -5.92 -3.03
C ILE A 92 14.40 -6.02 -1.50
N PRO A 93 15.16 -6.94 -0.90
CA PRO A 93 15.23 -7.05 0.55
C PRO A 93 15.80 -5.78 1.20
N GLN A 94 15.03 -5.19 2.09
CA GLN A 94 15.43 -3.99 2.83
C GLN A 94 15.96 -4.37 4.22
N ARG A 95 16.84 -3.55 4.80
CA ARG A 95 17.35 -3.77 6.16
C ARG A 95 16.25 -3.86 7.22
N THR A 96 15.09 -3.31 6.95
CA THR A 96 13.90 -3.36 7.80
C THR A 96 13.11 -4.65 7.69
N GLY A 97 13.51 -5.61 6.86
CA GLY A 97 12.77 -6.84 6.58
C GLY A 97 11.65 -6.67 5.53
N GLN A 98 11.45 -5.46 5.02
CA GLN A 98 10.50 -5.21 3.92
C GLN A 98 11.09 -5.65 2.58
N LEU A 99 10.22 -5.89 1.60
CA LEU A 99 10.59 -6.37 0.26
C LEU A 99 10.15 -5.41 -0.86
N GLY A 100 9.62 -4.26 -0.50
CA GLY A 100 9.17 -3.24 -1.44
C GLY A 100 7.71 -3.37 -1.86
N VAL A 101 6.99 -4.40 -1.44
CA VAL A 101 5.57 -4.59 -1.76
C VAL A 101 4.76 -4.97 -0.53
N PHE A 102 3.49 -4.61 -0.54
CA PHE A 102 2.51 -4.89 0.50
C PHE A 102 1.31 -5.61 -0.13
N PRO A 103 1.36 -6.95 -0.22
CA PRO A 103 0.31 -7.72 -0.89
C PRO A 103 -1.08 -7.59 -0.26
N GLU A 104 -1.14 -7.27 1.02
CA GLU A 104 -2.38 -7.00 1.75
C GLU A 104 -3.22 -5.86 1.15
N HIS A 105 -2.59 -4.90 0.49
CA HIS A 105 -3.30 -3.80 -0.20
C HIS A 105 -3.96 -4.23 -1.51
N TRP A 106 -3.59 -5.39 -2.06
CA TRP A 106 -4.15 -5.86 -3.34
C TRP A 106 -5.62 -6.27 -3.23
N SER A 107 -6.12 -6.50 -2.03
CA SER A 107 -7.55 -6.70 -1.76
C SER A 107 -8.40 -5.50 -2.20
N LEU A 108 -7.82 -4.29 -2.21
CA LEU A 108 -8.48 -3.05 -2.67
C LEU A 108 -8.48 -2.87 -4.19
N TRP A 109 -7.62 -3.59 -4.91
CA TRP A 109 -7.41 -3.34 -6.34
C TRP A 109 -8.67 -3.56 -7.19
N ASP A 110 -9.48 -4.54 -6.84
CA ASP A 110 -10.73 -4.80 -7.55
C ASP A 110 -11.76 -3.68 -7.30
N TRP A 111 -11.75 -3.08 -6.12
CA TRP A 111 -12.57 -1.91 -5.84
C TRP A 111 -12.03 -0.68 -6.59
N TYR A 112 -10.71 -0.43 -6.59
CA TYR A 112 -10.12 0.66 -7.37
C TYR A 112 -10.49 0.54 -8.85
N SER A 113 -10.36 -0.65 -9.43
CA SER A 113 -10.66 -0.88 -10.85
C SER A 113 -12.10 -0.51 -11.19
N ARG A 114 -13.06 -1.02 -10.41
CA ARG A 114 -14.49 -0.74 -10.62
C ARG A 114 -14.80 0.74 -10.45
N SER A 115 -14.37 1.34 -9.36
CA SER A 115 -14.64 2.74 -9.06
C SER A 115 -14.01 3.70 -10.09
N ILE A 116 -12.81 3.38 -10.58
CA ILE A 116 -12.15 4.15 -11.64
C ILE A 116 -12.93 4.00 -12.95
N GLN A 117 -13.33 2.79 -13.34
CA GLN A 117 -14.10 2.55 -14.57
C GLN A 117 -15.46 3.26 -14.54
N GLU A 118 -16.16 3.21 -13.44
CA GLU A 118 -17.40 3.98 -13.22
C GLU A 118 -17.14 5.49 -13.24
N GLY A 119 -16.07 5.95 -12.62
CA GLY A 119 -15.67 7.35 -12.59
C GLY A 119 -15.37 7.91 -13.99
N ILE A 120 -14.68 7.15 -14.84
CA ILE A 120 -14.32 7.53 -16.21
C ILE A 120 -15.55 7.83 -17.07
N THR A 121 -16.70 7.22 -16.82
CA THR A 121 -17.94 7.53 -17.55
C THR A 121 -18.45 8.96 -17.29
N ARG A 122 -18.00 9.57 -16.20
CA ARG A 122 -18.36 10.94 -15.78
C ARG A 122 -17.28 11.98 -16.10
N GLY A 123 -16.08 11.52 -16.48
CA GLY A 123 -14.95 12.39 -16.82
C GLY A 123 -13.60 11.78 -16.43
N PRO A 124 -12.49 12.53 -16.55
CA PRO A 124 -11.17 12.06 -16.15
C PRO A 124 -11.12 11.74 -14.65
N VAL A 125 -10.58 10.59 -14.29
CA VAL A 125 -10.36 10.21 -12.89
C VAL A 125 -8.92 10.55 -12.49
N ARG A 126 -8.76 11.60 -11.71
CA ARG A 126 -7.48 12.04 -11.12
C ARG A 126 -7.35 11.44 -9.74
N VAL A 127 -6.24 10.77 -9.50
CA VAL A 127 -5.95 10.12 -8.23
C VAL A 127 -4.75 10.79 -7.57
N LEU A 128 -4.89 11.18 -6.31
CA LEU A 128 -3.78 11.57 -5.44
C LEU A 128 -3.43 10.39 -4.54
N HIS A 129 -2.27 9.80 -4.74
CA HIS A 129 -1.77 8.68 -3.92
C HIS A 129 -0.61 9.17 -3.05
N LEU A 130 -0.87 9.36 -1.77
CA LEU A 130 0.06 9.82 -0.75
C LEU A 130 0.68 8.62 -0.02
N PHE A 131 1.94 8.73 0.41
CA PHE A 131 2.73 7.63 0.97
C PHE A 131 2.77 6.42 0.03
N ALA A 132 2.91 6.71 -1.26
CA ALA A 132 2.66 5.72 -2.32
C ALA A 132 3.79 4.70 -2.51
N TYR A 133 4.89 4.86 -1.78
CA TYR A 133 6.04 3.96 -1.68
C TYR A 133 6.58 3.52 -3.06
N THR A 134 6.66 2.20 -3.33
CA THR A 134 7.16 1.63 -4.60
C THR A 134 6.12 1.52 -5.70
N GLY A 135 4.90 2.03 -5.47
CA GLY A 135 3.93 2.35 -6.50
C GLY A 135 3.01 1.23 -6.95
N SER A 136 2.98 0.06 -6.34
CA SER A 136 2.14 -1.06 -6.84
C SER A 136 0.66 -0.66 -7.04
N SER A 137 0.03 0.01 -6.08
CA SER A 137 -1.36 0.49 -6.23
C SER A 137 -1.48 1.68 -7.19
N SER A 138 -0.46 2.57 -7.27
CA SER A 138 -0.42 3.63 -8.29
C SER A 138 -0.44 3.08 -9.70
N LEU A 139 0.39 2.05 -9.94
CA LEU A 139 0.49 1.38 -11.24
C LEU A 139 -0.81 0.64 -11.59
N TRP A 140 -1.41 -0.02 -10.60
CA TRP A 140 -2.70 -0.66 -10.79
C TRP A 140 -3.79 0.34 -11.20
N MET A 141 -3.91 1.46 -10.49
CA MET A 141 -4.89 2.50 -10.82
C MET A 141 -4.64 3.12 -12.20
N ALA A 142 -3.38 3.39 -12.54
CA ALA A 142 -3.01 3.94 -13.84
C ALA A 142 -3.25 2.95 -14.99
N SER A 143 -3.06 1.65 -14.78
CA SER A 143 -3.36 0.61 -15.78
C SER A 143 -4.87 0.54 -16.11
N HIS A 144 -5.72 0.97 -15.16
CA HIS A 144 -7.18 1.02 -15.31
C HIS A 144 -7.70 2.40 -15.77
N GLY A 145 -6.81 3.30 -16.21
CA GLY A 145 -7.16 4.55 -16.86
C GLY A 145 -7.18 5.79 -15.96
N ALA A 146 -6.76 5.68 -14.71
CA ALA A 146 -6.62 6.86 -13.85
C ALA A 146 -5.39 7.70 -14.21
N MET A 147 -5.48 9.01 -14.00
CA MET A 147 -4.35 9.95 -13.99
C MET A 147 -3.82 10.05 -12.57
N VAL A 148 -2.66 9.43 -12.29
CA VAL A 148 -2.17 9.26 -10.91
C VAL A 148 -1.10 10.29 -10.57
N THR A 149 -1.28 11.01 -9.47
CA THR A 149 -0.19 11.72 -8.79
C THR A 149 0.36 10.80 -7.70
N HIS A 150 1.49 10.17 -7.98
CA HIS A 150 2.22 9.31 -7.05
C HIS A 150 3.16 10.15 -6.22
N LEU A 151 2.99 10.17 -4.90
CA LEU A 151 3.77 10.98 -3.98
C LEU A 151 4.31 10.15 -2.82
N ASP A 152 5.62 10.26 -2.60
CA ASP A 152 6.30 9.75 -1.42
C ASP A 152 7.42 10.72 -1.00
N ALA A 153 7.71 10.78 0.29
CA ALA A 153 8.79 11.63 0.81
C ALA A 153 10.19 11.05 0.49
N MET A 154 10.27 9.75 0.28
CA MET A 154 11.52 9.03 0.04
C MET A 154 11.83 8.96 -1.46
N LYS A 155 12.86 9.68 -1.90
CA LYS A 155 13.28 9.67 -3.31
C LYS A 155 13.52 8.25 -3.86
N HIS A 156 14.17 7.39 -3.09
CA HIS A 156 14.46 6.02 -3.53
C HIS A 156 13.19 5.18 -3.75
N ALA A 157 12.13 5.42 -2.97
CA ALA A 157 10.84 4.75 -3.16
C ALA A 157 10.18 5.19 -4.48
N VAL A 158 10.20 6.48 -4.78
CA VAL A 158 9.68 7.03 -6.05
C VAL A 158 10.50 6.56 -7.25
N ASP A 159 11.84 6.49 -7.12
CA ASP A 159 12.70 5.95 -8.18
C ASP A 159 12.41 4.44 -8.41
N TRP A 160 12.21 3.67 -7.35
CA TRP A 160 11.81 2.27 -7.44
C TRP A 160 10.41 2.11 -8.09
N ALA A 161 9.46 2.98 -7.75
CA ALA A 161 8.15 2.99 -8.40
C ALA A 161 8.24 3.21 -9.92
N ARG A 162 9.16 4.05 -10.39
CA ARG A 162 9.44 4.22 -11.83
C ARG A 162 10.03 2.96 -12.46
N VAL A 163 10.91 2.26 -11.74
CA VAL A 163 11.42 0.96 -12.21
C VAL A 163 10.27 -0.04 -12.36
N ASN A 164 9.37 -0.11 -11.37
CA ASN A 164 8.18 -0.93 -11.43
C ASN A 164 7.24 -0.56 -12.59
N ALA A 165 7.10 0.73 -12.89
CA ALA A 165 6.34 1.19 -14.05
C ALA A 165 6.94 0.64 -15.36
N LYS A 166 8.26 0.74 -15.52
CA LYS A 166 8.96 0.23 -16.69
C LYS A 166 8.86 -1.29 -16.82
N LEU A 167 9.10 -2.03 -15.73
CA LEU A 167 8.98 -3.49 -15.72
C LEU A 167 7.56 -3.96 -16.06
N SER A 168 6.56 -3.16 -15.72
CA SER A 168 5.15 -3.45 -15.99
C SER A 168 4.66 -2.92 -17.36
N GLY A 169 5.52 -2.26 -18.16
CA GLY A 169 5.14 -1.64 -19.43
C GLY A 169 4.13 -0.49 -19.27
N LEU A 170 4.24 0.28 -18.18
CA LEU A 170 3.34 1.36 -17.81
C LEU A 170 4.04 2.74 -17.74
N GLU A 171 5.25 2.87 -18.27
CA GLU A 171 6.01 4.13 -18.25
C GLU A 171 5.32 5.27 -18.98
N ASP A 172 4.53 4.97 -20.01
CA ASP A 172 3.76 5.95 -20.79
C ASP A 172 2.40 6.31 -20.19
N LYS A 173 2.02 5.69 -19.07
CA LYS A 173 0.77 6.01 -18.38
C LYS A 173 0.86 7.38 -17.70
N PRO A 174 -0.26 8.09 -17.55
CA PRO A 174 -0.28 9.44 -16.98
C PRO A 174 -0.03 9.41 -15.46
N ILE A 175 1.21 9.11 -15.08
CA ILE A 175 1.65 9.10 -13.68
C ILE A 175 2.61 10.25 -13.44
N ARG A 176 2.23 11.13 -12.52
CA ARG A 176 3.07 12.23 -12.06
C ARG A 176 3.83 11.80 -10.79
N TRP A 177 5.14 11.70 -10.89
CA TRP A 177 6.03 11.26 -9.82
C TRP A 177 6.51 12.44 -8.97
N ILE A 178 6.21 12.45 -7.69
CA ILE A 178 6.49 13.55 -6.76
C ILE A 178 7.29 13.03 -5.55
N VAL A 179 8.38 13.71 -5.22
CA VAL A 179 9.16 13.48 -4.01
C VAL A 179 8.93 14.66 -3.08
N GLU A 180 7.99 14.52 -2.14
CA GLU A 180 7.64 15.59 -1.20
C GLU A 180 6.89 15.04 0.04
N ASP A 181 6.85 15.84 1.12
CA ASP A 181 6.00 15.59 2.30
C ASP A 181 4.51 15.71 1.93
N ALA A 182 3.70 14.73 2.35
CA ALA A 182 2.29 14.63 1.99
C ALA A 182 1.47 15.85 2.45
N ARG A 183 1.74 16.37 3.65
CA ARG A 183 1.02 17.54 4.23
C ARG A 183 1.32 18.80 3.43
N ARG A 184 2.60 19.02 3.10
CA ARG A 184 3.02 20.18 2.30
C ARG A 184 2.43 20.13 0.89
N TYR A 185 2.40 18.95 0.30
CA TYR A 185 1.83 18.75 -1.01
C TYR A 185 0.32 19.01 -0.99
N ALA A 186 -0.43 18.40 -0.07
CA ALA A 186 -1.88 18.59 0.05
C ALA A 186 -2.24 20.07 0.27
N ALA A 187 -1.58 20.75 1.20
CA ALA A 187 -1.79 22.17 1.46
C ALA A 187 -1.48 23.06 0.22
N ARG A 188 -0.51 22.68 -0.60
CA ARG A 188 -0.20 23.40 -1.85
C ARG A 188 -1.26 23.16 -2.92
N GLU A 189 -1.76 21.95 -3.06
CA GLU A 189 -2.81 21.63 -4.02
C GLU A 189 -4.14 22.31 -3.66
N LEU A 190 -4.47 22.45 -2.37
CA LEU A 190 -5.60 23.25 -1.89
C LEU A 190 -5.48 24.71 -2.34
N LYS A 191 -4.30 25.33 -2.17
CA LYS A 191 -4.06 26.73 -2.62
C LYS A 191 -4.18 26.90 -4.12
N ARG A 192 -3.99 25.82 -4.89
CA ARG A 192 -4.10 25.81 -6.36
C ARG A 192 -5.49 25.45 -6.87
N ASN A 193 -6.41 25.12 -5.98
CA ASN A 193 -7.71 24.51 -6.33
C ASN A 193 -7.56 23.29 -7.25
N SER A 194 -6.50 22.50 -7.04
CA SER A 194 -6.33 21.23 -7.73
C SER A 194 -7.21 20.19 -7.09
N LEU A 195 -8.14 19.62 -7.83
CA LEU A 195 -9.12 18.66 -7.30
C LEU A 195 -8.86 17.26 -7.85
N TYR A 196 -9.27 16.25 -7.08
CA TYR A 196 -9.08 14.83 -7.37
C TYR A 196 -10.40 14.07 -7.19
N GLU A 197 -10.59 13.03 -7.97
CA GLU A 197 -11.74 12.13 -7.84
C GLU A 197 -11.51 11.08 -6.75
N LEU A 198 -10.24 10.71 -6.51
CA LEU A 198 -9.88 9.73 -5.48
C LEU A 198 -8.59 10.18 -4.77
N VAL A 199 -8.58 10.11 -3.43
CA VAL A 199 -7.36 10.27 -2.63
C VAL A 199 -7.09 8.97 -1.89
N VAL A 200 -5.86 8.45 -1.99
CA VAL A 200 -5.42 7.20 -1.34
C VAL A 200 -4.25 7.50 -0.43
N LEU A 201 -4.29 6.99 0.81
CA LEU A 201 -3.24 7.17 1.81
C LEU A 201 -2.92 5.86 2.51
N ASP A 202 -1.63 5.59 2.70
CA ASP A 202 -1.11 4.52 3.57
C ASP A 202 0.01 5.05 4.48
N PRO A 203 -0.34 5.92 5.44
CA PRO A 203 0.66 6.59 6.26
C PRO A 203 1.35 5.63 7.23
N PRO A 204 2.68 5.73 7.38
CA PRO A 204 3.40 5.01 8.43
C PRO A 204 3.07 5.60 9.81
N SER A 205 3.29 4.83 10.88
CA SER A 205 3.14 5.35 12.26
C SER A 205 4.07 6.53 12.52
N TYR A 206 5.32 6.45 12.01
CA TYR A 206 6.36 7.48 12.10
C TYR A 206 7.12 7.56 10.78
N GLY A 207 7.59 8.76 10.43
CA GLY A 207 8.38 8.99 9.24
C GLY A 207 9.16 10.30 9.31
N HIS A 208 10.12 10.45 8.42
CA HIS A 208 10.87 11.69 8.25
C HIS A 208 10.81 12.12 6.79
N GLY A 209 10.40 13.35 6.56
CA GLY A 209 10.48 13.99 5.25
C GLY A 209 11.92 14.34 4.87
N ARG A 210 12.13 14.68 3.60
CA ARG A 210 13.45 15.00 3.02
C ARG A 210 14.20 16.11 3.75
N ASN A 211 13.48 17.09 4.32
CA ASN A 211 14.05 18.25 5.00
C ASN A 211 13.97 18.13 6.53
N GLY A 212 13.80 16.92 7.07
CA GLY A 212 13.71 16.66 8.50
C GLY A 212 12.32 16.87 9.11
N GLU A 213 11.28 17.04 8.26
CA GLU A 213 9.91 17.09 8.76
C GLU A 213 9.56 15.73 9.39
N ALA A 214 9.24 15.72 10.69
CA ALA A 214 8.80 14.52 11.36
C ALA A 214 7.29 14.32 11.11
N TRP A 215 6.93 13.14 10.58
CA TRP A 215 5.56 12.65 10.52
C TRP A 215 5.28 11.78 11.73
N GLU A 216 4.15 11.99 12.36
CA GLU A 216 3.62 11.15 13.43
C GLU A 216 2.11 11.00 13.22
N ILE A 217 1.63 9.77 13.05
CA ILE A 217 0.26 9.49 12.64
C ILE A 217 -0.77 10.08 13.60
N HIS A 218 -0.54 10.00 14.93
CA HIS A 218 -1.48 10.50 15.94
C HIS A 218 -1.60 12.02 15.96
N ARG A 219 -0.55 12.72 15.58
CA ARG A 219 -0.50 14.17 15.53
C ARG A 219 -1.03 14.72 14.20
N ASP A 220 -0.66 14.09 13.11
CA ASP A 220 -0.75 14.70 11.77
C ASP A 220 -1.92 14.16 10.92
N LEU A 221 -2.44 12.95 11.23
CA LEU A 221 -3.40 12.26 10.36
C LEU A 221 -4.70 13.05 10.18
N VAL A 222 -5.31 13.52 11.26
CA VAL A 222 -6.61 14.21 11.20
C VAL A 222 -6.53 15.46 10.33
N SER A 223 -5.46 16.25 10.49
CA SER A 223 -5.25 17.45 9.68
C SER A 223 -5.07 17.11 8.20
N LEU A 224 -4.26 16.12 7.90
CA LEU A 224 -4.04 15.66 6.51
C LEU A 224 -5.34 15.11 5.89
N MET A 225 -6.12 14.36 6.64
CA MET A 225 -7.41 13.83 6.15
C MET A 225 -8.41 14.94 5.84
N LYS A 226 -8.43 16.02 6.63
CA LYS A 226 -9.24 17.21 6.34
C LYS A 226 -8.83 17.88 5.03
N ASP A 227 -7.53 18.04 4.82
CA ASP A 227 -6.99 18.56 3.57
C ASP A 227 -7.35 17.65 2.39
N CYS A 228 -7.17 16.34 2.53
CA CYS A 228 -7.52 15.36 1.50
C CYS A 228 -9.01 15.39 1.15
N TRP A 229 -9.89 15.53 2.14
CA TRP A 229 -11.31 15.63 1.89
C TRP A 229 -11.70 16.91 1.13
N GLN A 230 -11.04 18.02 1.44
CA GLN A 230 -11.26 19.29 0.72
C GLN A 230 -10.70 19.28 -0.71
N LEU A 231 -9.75 18.40 -1.00
CA LEU A 231 -9.22 18.19 -2.36
C LEU A 231 -10.15 17.36 -3.25
N LEU A 232 -11.28 16.84 -2.73
CA LEU A 232 -12.21 16.07 -3.52
C LEU A 232 -13.04 16.97 -4.45
N SER A 233 -13.17 16.52 -5.71
CA SER A 233 -14.04 17.14 -6.71
C SER A 233 -15.52 16.84 -6.46
N GLU A 234 -16.40 17.46 -7.20
CA GLU A 234 -17.84 17.18 -7.17
C GLU A 234 -18.18 15.76 -7.62
N ASN A 235 -17.34 15.17 -8.49
CA ASN A 235 -17.49 13.81 -8.99
C ASN A 235 -16.64 12.80 -8.19
N ALA A 236 -16.32 13.12 -6.94
CA ALA A 236 -15.41 12.32 -6.16
C ALA A 236 -15.91 10.90 -5.92
N ILE A 237 -14.97 9.96 -5.99
CA ILE A 237 -15.10 8.58 -5.55
C ILE A 237 -14.95 8.55 -4.01
N GLY A 238 -13.94 9.24 -3.48
CA GLY A 238 -13.74 9.36 -2.04
C GLY A 238 -12.29 9.42 -1.58
N VAL A 239 -12.10 9.16 -0.30
CA VAL A 239 -10.77 9.02 0.34
C VAL A 239 -10.63 7.60 0.89
N VAL A 240 -9.52 6.94 0.58
CA VAL A 240 -9.16 5.61 1.11
C VAL A 240 -7.95 5.75 2.01
N LEU A 241 -8.09 5.29 3.24
CA LEU A 241 -7.04 5.23 4.24
C LEU A 241 -6.78 3.77 4.61
N THR A 242 -5.55 3.31 4.51
CA THR A 242 -5.09 2.03 5.07
C THR A 242 -4.12 2.30 6.21
N SER A 243 -4.09 1.45 7.22
CA SER A 243 -3.12 1.56 8.30
C SER A 243 -3.01 0.29 9.12
N HIS A 244 -1.82 0.00 9.59
CA HIS A 244 -1.53 -1.09 10.51
C HIS A 244 -1.73 -0.72 12.00
N SER A 245 -1.99 0.55 12.31
CA SER A 245 -2.08 1.03 13.71
C SER A 245 -2.79 2.39 13.80
N LEU A 246 -4.10 2.39 13.52
CA LEU A 246 -4.92 3.57 13.80
C LEU A 246 -5.26 3.63 15.30
N ASN A 247 -4.96 4.76 15.95
CA ASN A 247 -5.41 5.05 17.32
C ASN A 247 -6.65 5.96 17.33
N ILE A 248 -7.27 6.14 16.19
CA ILE A 248 -8.52 6.87 16.01
C ILE A 248 -9.52 5.95 15.31
N SER A 249 -10.73 5.87 15.82
CA SER A 249 -11.76 5.05 15.18
C SER A 249 -12.27 5.70 13.88
N ALA A 250 -12.78 4.87 12.96
CA ALA A 250 -13.41 5.34 11.73
C ALA A 250 -14.55 6.33 12.00
N LYS A 251 -15.32 6.14 13.09
CA LYS A 251 -16.40 7.03 13.52
C LYS A 251 -15.86 8.41 13.93
N GLU A 252 -14.81 8.44 14.76
CA GLU A 252 -14.20 9.70 15.20
C GLU A 252 -13.61 10.45 14.02
N LEU A 253 -12.90 9.76 13.13
CA LEU A 253 -12.31 10.37 11.94
C LEU A 253 -13.39 10.94 11.01
N ARG A 254 -14.50 10.22 10.81
CA ARG A 254 -15.65 10.74 10.07
C ARG A 254 -16.20 12.01 10.69
N MET A 255 -16.40 12.04 12.02
CA MET A 255 -16.91 13.23 12.71
C MET A 255 -15.98 14.43 12.50
N GLU A 256 -14.66 14.23 12.55
CA GLU A 256 -13.69 15.29 12.30
C GLU A 256 -13.78 15.84 10.85
N LEU A 257 -14.01 14.96 9.87
CA LEU A 257 -14.21 15.36 8.47
C LEU A 257 -15.53 16.13 8.29
N GLU A 258 -16.62 15.68 8.90
CA GLU A 258 -17.92 16.35 8.85
C GLU A 258 -17.86 17.74 9.49
N LEU A 259 -17.19 17.89 10.64
CA LEU A 259 -16.98 19.16 11.31
C LEU A 259 -16.16 20.14 10.44
N ALA A 260 -15.09 19.65 9.81
CA ALA A 260 -14.21 20.47 8.97
C ALA A 260 -14.93 21.02 7.73
N THR A 261 -15.91 20.30 7.21
CA THR A 261 -16.63 20.67 5.98
C THR A 261 -17.96 21.36 6.22
N GLY A 262 -18.44 21.38 7.46
CA GLY A 262 -19.79 21.85 7.82
C GLY A 262 -20.92 21.02 7.20
N LYS A 263 -20.62 19.82 6.69
CA LYS A 263 -21.55 18.91 6.00
C LYS A 263 -21.78 17.67 6.83
N THR A 264 -22.74 17.69 7.74
CA THR A 264 -23.16 16.51 8.52
C THR A 264 -23.94 15.53 7.65
N ASN A 265 -23.75 14.21 7.90
CA ASN A 265 -24.44 13.09 7.24
C ASN A 265 -24.24 12.99 5.73
N ARG A 266 -23.16 13.54 5.18
CA ARG A 266 -22.82 13.42 3.75
C ARG A 266 -21.60 12.55 3.46
N ILE A 267 -21.13 11.84 4.47
CA ILE A 267 -19.99 10.92 4.35
C ILE A 267 -20.45 9.52 4.72
N GLN A 268 -20.45 8.63 3.73
CA GLN A 268 -20.55 7.20 3.98
C GLN A 268 -19.17 6.69 4.39
N THR A 269 -19.13 5.87 5.42
CA THR A 269 -17.90 5.26 5.92
C THR A 269 -18.00 3.75 5.80
N VAL A 270 -17.02 3.15 5.13
CA VAL A 270 -16.90 1.71 4.98
C VAL A 270 -15.58 1.28 5.59
N VAL A 271 -15.65 0.51 6.67
CA VAL A 271 -14.47 -0.14 7.28
C VAL A 271 -14.33 -1.54 6.68
N PHE A 272 -13.12 -1.89 6.29
CA PHE A 272 -12.83 -3.21 5.72
C PHE A 272 -11.53 -3.77 6.32
N PRO A 273 -11.48 -5.10 6.58
CA PRO A 273 -10.27 -5.74 7.06
C PRO A 273 -9.22 -5.81 5.94
N SER A 274 -7.96 -5.59 6.31
CA SER A 274 -6.81 -5.92 5.47
C SER A 274 -6.25 -7.25 5.93
N PHE A 275 -6.18 -8.23 5.05
CA PHE A 275 -5.69 -9.56 5.39
C PHE A 275 -5.01 -10.22 4.19
N LEU A 276 -4.18 -11.22 4.50
CA LEU A 276 -3.65 -12.18 3.54
C LEU A 276 -4.26 -13.55 3.83
N GLU A 277 -4.54 -14.32 2.79
CA GLU A 277 -5.04 -15.68 2.91
C GLU A 277 -3.94 -16.67 2.51
N ASP A 278 -3.69 -17.67 3.37
CA ASP A 278 -2.69 -18.70 3.09
C ASP A 278 -3.25 -19.85 2.24
N CYS A 279 -2.39 -20.78 1.84
CA CYS A 279 -2.76 -21.93 1.03
C CYS A 279 -3.83 -22.83 1.66
N SER A 280 -4.03 -22.76 2.97
CA SER A 280 -5.07 -23.52 3.70
C SER A 280 -6.37 -22.75 3.92
N GLY A 281 -6.45 -21.50 3.45
CA GLY A 281 -7.61 -20.62 3.61
C GLY A 281 -7.68 -19.89 4.95
N ARG A 282 -6.60 -19.92 5.75
CA ARG A 282 -6.53 -19.13 6.99
C ARG A 282 -6.20 -17.68 6.65
N ARG A 283 -6.69 -16.76 7.46
CA ARG A 283 -6.47 -15.33 7.29
C ARG A 283 -5.49 -14.79 8.30
N LEU A 284 -4.42 -14.18 7.80
CA LEU A 284 -3.48 -13.37 8.56
C LEU A 284 -3.96 -11.93 8.54
N GLU A 285 -4.38 -11.40 9.67
CA GLU A 285 -4.78 -10.00 9.79
C GLU A 285 -3.56 -9.07 9.62
N CYS A 286 -3.70 -8.09 8.72
CA CYS A 286 -2.66 -7.13 8.37
C CYS A 286 -3.03 -5.67 8.73
N GLY A 287 -4.17 -5.46 9.38
CA GLY A 287 -4.69 -4.15 9.74
C GLY A 287 -6.09 -3.92 9.21
N GLU A 288 -6.47 -2.66 9.10
CA GLU A 288 -7.77 -2.26 8.55
C GLU A 288 -7.63 -1.10 7.57
N GLY A 289 -8.63 -0.95 6.72
CA GLY A 289 -8.78 0.20 5.87
C GLY A 289 -10.14 0.85 6.06
N ILE A 290 -10.21 2.13 5.73
CA ILE A 290 -11.41 2.94 5.81
C ILE A 290 -11.60 3.65 4.48
N ARG A 291 -12.81 3.59 3.93
CA ARG A 291 -13.22 4.43 2.81
C ARG A 291 -14.23 5.45 3.30
N PHE A 292 -13.98 6.70 2.97
CA PHE A 292 -14.89 7.80 3.15
C PHE A 292 -15.40 8.22 1.77
N GLU A 293 -16.66 7.93 1.50
CA GLU A 293 -17.31 8.16 0.21
C GLU A 293 -18.34 9.29 0.34
N PRO A 294 -18.38 10.25 -0.58
CA PRO A 294 -19.47 11.22 -0.59
C PRO A 294 -20.81 10.50 -0.75
N VAL A 295 -21.77 10.78 0.12
CA VAL A 295 -23.15 10.35 -0.13
C VAL A 295 -23.63 11.14 -1.32
N GLY A 296 -23.84 10.46 -2.43
CA GLY A 296 -24.27 11.09 -3.67
C GLY A 296 -25.50 11.95 -3.42
N SER A 297 -25.54 13.10 -4.06
CA SER A 297 -26.81 13.68 -4.44
C SER A 297 -27.46 12.72 -5.44
N MET A 298 -28.06 11.65 -4.95
CA MET A 298 -29.17 11.06 -5.67
C MET A 298 -30.29 12.06 -5.50
N ASP A 299 -30.32 13.02 -6.39
CA ASP A 299 -31.53 13.80 -6.67
C ASP A 299 -31.20 14.86 -7.72
N HIS A 300 -31.60 14.65 -8.95
CA HIS A 300 -32.62 15.40 -9.68
C HIS A 300 -32.59 15.02 -11.17
#